data_e16fe8125c1b0d8452c2417cce7f7c3e
#
_entry.id   e16fe8125c1b0d8452c2417cce7f7c3e
#
_cell.length_a   1.000
_cell.length_b   1.000
_cell.length_c   1.000
_cell.angle_alpha   90.00
_cell.angle_beta   90.00
_cell.angle_gamma   90.00
#
_symmetry.space_group_name_H-M   'P 1'
#
loop_
_entity.id
_entity.type
_entity.pdbx_description
1 polymer ?
#
loop_
_entity_poly.entity_id
_entity_poly.type
_entity_poly.pdbx_seq_one_letter_code
_entity_poly.pdbx_strand_id
1 'polypeptide(L)'
;TAPLGSRSAEDLPTTHSQPDRFSLIEVVRKASTALGLKAPIIATLDALLSCLPPKRSHNFVFASNATIAFKRNGISDRTIRRHVAQLAEAGLLARSDSPNRKRFSKSDMSTGSVLRFGFDLSPLFKSYDQICAVAEDCAKQASHISFLRTKVRCAIARTMELDGLSIDAENAL
;
A
#
# COMPACT_ATOMS: atom_id res chain seq x y z
N THR A 1 16.18 52.38 23.26
CA THR A 1 16.83 51.07 23.48
C THR A 1 15.74 50.01 23.64
N ALA A 2 15.41 49.32 22.58
CA ALA A 2 14.46 48.20 22.59
C ALA A 2 15.25 46.88 22.36
N PRO A 3 14.96 45.79 23.09
CA PRO A 3 15.67 44.54 22.90
C PRO A 3 15.11 43.77 21.70
N LEU A 4 16.02 43.22 20.91
CA LEU A 4 15.75 42.31 19.83
C LEU A 4 15.09 41.03 20.39
N GLY A 5 13.89 40.75 19.96
CA GLY A 5 13.23 39.46 20.12
C GLY A 5 13.94 38.36 19.31
N SER A 6 14.47 37.38 19.98
CA SER A 6 15.01 36.16 19.41
C SER A 6 13.92 35.41 18.62
N ARG A 7 14.08 35.35 17.29
CA ARG A 7 13.32 34.41 16.46
C ARG A 7 13.90 33.01 16.68
N SER A 8 13.08 32.16 17.29
CA SER A 8 13.33 30.73 17.40
C SER A 8 13.40 30.13 15.98
N ALA A 9 14.54 29.50 15.72
CA ALA A 9 14.77 28.71 14.51
C ALA A 9 14.09 27.34 14.67
N GLU A 10 12.80 27.30 14.47
CA GLU A 10 12.04 26.04 14.40
C GLU A 10 10.92 26.26 13.39
N ASP A 11 11.17 25.83 12.15
CA ASP A 11 10.26 25.32 11.15
C ASP A 11 10.95 25.38 9.77
N LEU A 12 12.01 24.58 9.65
CA LEU A 12 12.38 24.10 8.32
C LEU A 12 11.38 22.99 7.98
N PRO A 13 10.50 23.16 6.97
CA PRO A 13 9.73 22.04 6.47
C PRO A 13 10.72 21.04 5.91
N THR A 14 10.90 19.93 6.61
CA THR A 14 11.53 18.74 6.05
C THR A 14 10.76 18.40 4.78
N THR A 15 11.33 18.72 3.65
CA THR A 15 10.83 18.37 2.33
C THR A 15 11.01 16.87 2.17
N HIS A 16 10.18 16.07 2.87
CA HIS A 16 10.02 14.67 2.54
C HIS A 16 9.38 14.65 1.16
N SER A 17 10.22 14.43 0.15
CA SER A 17 9.78 14.16 -1.20
C SER A 17 8.73 13.05 -1.10
N GLN A 18 7.47 13.39 -1.43
CA GLN A 18 6.39 12.40 -1.37
C GLN A 18 6.80 11.17 -2.20
N PRO A 19 6.60 9.95 -1.66
CA PRO A 19 7.01 8.73 -2.33
C PRO A 19 6.36 8.65 -3.71
N ASP A 20 7.07 8.14 -4.69
CA ASP A 20 6.54 7.94 -6.02
C ASP A 20 5.50 6.80 -6.05
N ARG A 21 4.78 6.69 -7.16
CA ARG A 21 3.74 5.67 -7.34
C ARG A 21 4.31 4.25 -7.21
N PHE A 22 5.49 4.01 -7.77
CA PHE A 22 6.08 2.67 -7.80
C PHE A 22 6.54 2.25 -6.42
N SER A 23 7.21 3.13 -5.68
CA SER A 23 7.61 2.91 -4.30
C SER A 23 6.41 2.63 -3.39
N LEU A 24 5.33 3.42 -3.52
CA LEU A 24 4.08 3.19 -2.77
C LEU A 24 3.50 1.80 -3.04
N ILE A 25 3.37 1.41 -4.30
CA ILE A 25 2.78 0.11 -4.66
C ILE A 25 3.67 -1.05 -4.24
N GLU A 26 4.99 -0.89 -4.34
CA GLU A 26 5.93 -1.92 -3.89
C GLU A 26 5.82 -2.17 -2.39
N VAL A 27 5.79 -1.11 -1.59
CA VAL A 27 5.66 -1.21 -0.13
C VAL A 27 4.32 -1.80 0.27
N VAL A 28 3.20 -1.35 -0.33
CA VAL A 28 1.87 -1.93 -0.09
C VAL A 28 1.82 -3.40 -0.49
N ARG A 29 2.49 -3.81 -1.56
CA ARG A 29 2.57 -5.21 -1.99
C ARG A 29 3.33 -6.06 -0.99
N LYS A 30 4.45 -5.59 -0.46
CA LYS A 30 5.22 -6.27 0.59
C LYS A 30 4.42 -6.41 1.90
N ALA A 31 3.66 -5.38 2.26
CA ALA A 31 2.79 -5.37 3.44
C ALA A 31 1.42 -6.03 3.20
N SER A 32 1.13 -6.56 2.01
CA SER A 32 -0.21 -6.99 1.58
C SER A 32 -0.87 -8.00 2.52
N THR A 33 -0.11 -8.94 3.06
CA THR A 33 -0.59 -9.97 4.00
C THR A 33 -1.07 -9.33 5.31
N ALA A 34 -0.28 -8.42 5.87
CA ALA A 34 -0.63 -7.72 7.11
C ALA A 34 -1.81 -6.75 6.92
N LEU A 35 -1.90 -6.11 5.74
CA LEU A 35 -2.99 -5.21 5.37
C LEU A 35 -4.27 -5.97 4.93
N GLY A 36 -4.23 -7.29 4.81
CA GLY A 36 -5.35 -8.09 4.31
C GLY A 36 -5.73 -7.83 2.85
N LEU A 37 -4.80 -7.30 2.05
CA LEU A 37 -5.04 -6.88 0.67
C LEU A 37 -4.60 -7.94 -0.34
N LYS A 38 -5.51 -8.33 -1.21
CA LYS A 38 -5.22 -9.24 -2.33
C LYS A 38 -4.68 -8.48 -3.54
N ALA A 39 -3.89 -9.14 -4.37
CA ALA A 39 -3.28 -8.55 -5.58
C ALA A 39 -4.26 -7.77 -6.49
N PRO A 40 -5.52 -8.21 -6.75
CA PRO A 40 -6.46 -7.41 -7.54
C PRO A 40 -6.83 -6.06 -6.91
N ILE A 41 -6.84 -5.95 -5.57
CA ILE A 41 -7.15 -4.72 -4.85
C ILE A 41 -5.97 -3.75 -4.99
N ILE A 42 -4.74 -4.25 -4.81
CA ILE A 42 -3.51 -3.47 -4.97
C ILE A 42 -3.39 -2.93 -6.40
N ALA A 43 -3.72 -3.75 -7.40
CA ALA A 43 -3.75 -3.29 -8.78
C ALA A 43 -4.84 -2.20 -9.02
N THR A 44 -5.96 -2.21 -8.27
CA THR A 44 -6.93 -1.11 -8.33
C THR A 44 -6.38 0.15 -7.65
N LEU A 45 -5.64 0.03 -6.55
CA LEU A 45 -4.93 1.14 -5.93
C LEU A 45 -3.91 1.75 -6.90
N ASP A 46 -3.16 0.93 -7.62
CA ASP A 46 -2.22 1.38 -8.64
C ASP A 46 -2.91 2.15 -9.78
N ALA A 47 -4.08 1.68 -10.24
CA ALA A 47 -4.89 2.41 -11.20
C ALA A 47 -5.38 3.76 -10.66
N LEU A 48 -5.76 3.84 -9.38
CA LEU A 48 -6.14 5.09 -8.73
C LEU A 48 -4.95 6.06 -8.63
N LEU A 49 -3.78 5.60 -8.20
CA LEU A 49 -2.56 6.41 -8.14
C LEU A 49 -2.17 6.96 -9.51
N SER A 50 -2.39 6.18 -10.58
CA SER A 50 -2.13 6.63 -11.96
C SER A 50 -3.09 7.73 -12.44
N CYS A 51 -4.17 8.01 -11.71
CA CYS A 51 -5.12 9.08 -11.99
C CYS A 51 -4.82 10.37 -11.20
N LEU A 52 -3.81 10.38 -10.34
CA LEU A 52 -3.38 11.58 -9.65
C LEU A 52 -2.72 12.57 -10.64
N PRO A 53 -2.83 13.90 -10.37
CA PRO A 53 -2.17 14.88 -11.21
C PRO A 53 -0.65 14.73 -11.17
N PRO A 54 0.05 14.94 -12.30
CA PRO A 54 1.50 14.71 -12.40
C PRO A 54 2.32 15.58 -11.42
N LYS A 55 1.87 16.79 -11.13
CA LYS A 55 2.51 17.71 -10.16
C LYS A 55 2.04 17.50 -8.72
N ARG A 56 1.20 16.49 -8.46
CA ARG A 56 0.65 16.15 -7.13
C ARG A 56 0.18 17.36 -6.31
N SER A 57 -0.52 18.29 -6.96
CA SER A 57 -1.13 19.43 -6.28
C SER A 57 -2.16 19.02 -5.23
N HIS A 58 -2.64 17.79 -5.29
CA HIS A 58 -3.56 17.18 -4.34
C HIS A 58 -3.55 15.64 -4.48
N ASN A 59 -4.04 14.94 -3.46
CA ASN A 59 -4.13 13.47 -3.43
C ASN A 59 -5.54 12.94 -3.78
N PHE A 60 -6.39 13.76 -4.39
CA PHE A 60 -7.76 13.38 -4.78
C PHE A 60 -7.80 12.81 -6.19
N VAL A 61 -8.54 11.71 -6.36
CA VAL A 61 -8.82 11.07 -7.64
C VAL A 61 -10.27 11.34 -8.04
N PHE A 62 -10.45 12.01 -9.17
CA PHE A 62 -11.77 12.35 -9.73
C PHE A 62 -12.18 11.40 -10.86
N ALA A 63 -11.38 10.41 -11.19
CA ALA A 63 -11.64 9.47 -12.27
C ALA A 63 -12.98 8.75 -12.09
N SER A 64 -13.72 8.58 -13.20
CA SER A 64 -14.95 7.81 -13.23
C SER A 64 -14.67 6.31 -13.04
N ASN A 65 -15.69 5.55 -12.65
CA ASN A 65 -15.53 4.09 -12.60
C ASN A 65 -15.20 3.50 -13.97
N ALA A 66 -15.71 4.08 -15.06
CA ALA A 66 -15.37 3.68 -16.43
C ALA A 66 -13.87 3.86 -16.72
N THR A 67 -13.29 4.98 -16.29
CA THR A 67 -11.84 5.24 -16.43
C THR A 67 -11.02 4.23 -15.62
N ILE A 68 -11.44 3.92 -14.38
CA ILE A 68 -10.76 2.94 -13.53
C ILE A 68 -10.92 1.53 -14.14
N ALA A 69 -12.11 1.18 -14.64
CA ALA A 69 -12.37 -0.08 -15.32
C ALA A 69 -11.44 -0.26 -16.53
N PHE A 70 -11.31 0.77 -17.36
CA PHE A 70 -10.41 0.76 -18.51
C PHE A 70 -8.96 0.49 -18.11
N LYS A 71 -8.46 1.20 -17.08
CA LYS A 71 -7.10 0.98 -16.54
C LYS A 71 -6.90 -0.40 -15.89
N ARG A 72 -8.00 -1.10 -15.61
CA ARG A 72 -8.04 -2.41 -14.96
C ARG A 72 -8.54 -3.53 -15.90
N ASN A 73 -8.35 -3.36 -17.20
CA ASN A 73 -8.74 -4.36 -18.23
C ASN A 73 -10.22 -4.75 -18.14
N GLY A 74 -11.12 -3.79 -17.95
CA GLY A 74 -12.56 -3.99 -18.03
C GLY A 74 -13.22 -4.63 -16.81
N ILE A 75 -12.64 -4.53 -15.61
CA ILE A 75 -13.32 -5.01 -14.39
C ILE A 75 -14.67 -4.31 -14.18
N SER A 76 -15.63 -5.02 -13.60
CA SER A 76 -16.99 -4.49 -13.38
C SER A 76 -17.01 -3.34 -12.34
N ASP A 77 -17.99 -2.45 -12.48
CA ASP A 77 -18.25 -1.35 -11.54
C ASP A 77 -18.49 -1.85 -10.10
N ARG A 78 -19.18 -3.00 -9.95
CA ARG A 78 -19.37 -3.68 -8.67
C ARG A 78 -18.02 -4.08 -8.05
N THR A 79 -17.11 -4.60 -8.85
CA THR A 79 -15.76 -4.99 -8.39
C THR A 79 -14.97 -3.77 -7.94
N ILE A 80 -15.02 -2.67 -8.70
CA ILE A 80 -14.35 -1.40 -8.32
C ILE A 80 -14.87 -0.92 -6.97
N ARG A 81 -16.19 -0.86 -6.77
CA ARG A 81 -16.79 -0.43 -5.50
C ARG A 81 -16.33 -1.29 -4.33
N ARG A 82 -16.26 -2.61 -4.50
CA ARG A 82 -15.78 -3.55 -3.48
C ARG A 82 -14.29 -3.31 -3.15
N HIS A 83 -13.45 -3.14 -4.18
CA HIS A 83 -12.03 -2.86 -3.96
C HIS A 83 -11.80 -1.52 -3.25
N VAL A 84 -12.56 -0.49 -3.63
CA VAL A 84 -12.50 0.82 -2.97
C VAL A 84 -12.95 0.73 -1.51
N ALA A 85 -13.99 -0.05 -1.21
CA ALA A 85 -14.41 -0.29 0.17
C ALA A 85 -13.29 -0.96 1.00
N GLN A 86 -12.67 -2.01 0.46
CA GLN A 86 -11.56 -2.70 1.12
C GLN A 86 -10.32 -1.81 1.32
N LEU A 87 -10.01 -0.94 0.37
CA LEU A 87 -8.94 0.06 0.53
C LEU A 87 -9.27 1.09 1.62
N ALA A 88 -10.54 1.46 1.74
CA ALA A 88 -10.99 2.37 2.81
C ALA A 88 -10.97 1.69 4.18
N GLU A 89 -11.40 0.43 4.29
CA GLU A 89 -11.30 -0.40 5.49
C GLU A 89 -9.85 -0.59 5.94
N ALA A 90 -8.92 -0.75 4.99
CA ALA A 90 -7.49 -0.82 5.27
C ALA A 90 -6.86 0.56 5.63
N GLY A 91 -7.64 1.64 5.67
CA GLY A 91 -7.15 2.97 6.01
C GLY A 91 -6.25 3.64 4.94
N LEU A 92 -6.25 3.13 3.71
CA LEU A 92 -5.40 3.65 2.62
C LEU A 92 -6.11 4.68 1.75
N LEU A 93 -7.44 4.79 1.88
CA LEU A 93 -8.27 5.65 1.07
C LEU A 93 -9.43 6.20 1.89
N ALA A 94 -9.76 7.47 1.71
CA ALA A 94 -11.00 8.06 2.20
C ALA A 94 -11.94 8.42 1.03
N ARG A 95 -13.24 8.40 1.28
CA ARG A 95 -14.25 8.79 0.29
C ARG A 95 -14.86 10.12 0.68
N SER A 96 -14.90 11.04 -0.27
CA SER A 96 -15.64 12.28 -0.18
C SER A 96 -16.74 12.27 -1.25
N ASP A 97 -17.96 11.93 -0.84
CA ASP A 97 -19.09 11.78 -1.76
C ASP A 97 -19.83 13.12 -1.90
N SER A 98 -20.13 13.53 -3.14
CA SER A 98 -21.01 14.65 -3.42
C SER A 98 -22.48 14.23 -3.36
N PRO A 99 -23.45 15.16 -3.15
CA PRO A 99 -24.88 14.84 -3.12
C PRO A 99 -25.37 14.12 -4.39
N ASN A 100 -24.81 14.44 -5.55
CA ASN A 100 -25.15 13.84 -6.84
C ASN A 100 -24.23 12.65 -7.24
N ARG A 101 -23.39 12.17 -6.32
CA ARG A 101 -22.44 11.06 -6.52
C ARG A 101 -21.42 11.28 -7.66
N LYS A 102 -21.26 12.50 -8.15
CA LYS A 102 -20.24 12.86 -9.14
C LYS A 102 -18.94 13.23 -8.42
N ARG A 103 -17.81 12.92 -9.03
CA ARG A 103 -16.49 13.29 -8.53
C ARG A 103 -15.99 14.51 -9.28
N PHE A 104 -15.69 15.57 -8.55
CA PHE A 104 -15.22 16.85 -9.14
C PHE A 104 -14.48 17.69 -8.10
N SER A 105 -13.76 18.67 -8.59
CA SER A 105 -13.20 19.75 -7.78
C SER A 105 -13.79 21.09 -8.24
N LYS A 106 -14.14 21.94 -7.28
CA LYS A 106 -14.61 23.31 -7.55
C LYS A 106 -13.87 24.26 -6.62
N SER A 107 -13.23 25.24 -7.22
CA SER A 107 -12.54 26.32 -6.50
C SER A 107 -13.46 27.55 -6.46
N ASP A 108 -13.48 28.21 -5.32
CA ASP A 108 -14.05 29.55 -5.18
C ASP A 108 -12.90 30.55 -5.32
N MET A 109 -12.95 31.37 -6.39
CA MET A 109 -11.90 32.36 -6.67
C MET A 109 -11.91 33.51 -5.69
N SER A 110 -13.04 33.78 -5.01
CA SER A 110 -13.19 34.90 -4.08
C SER A 110 -12.60 34.59 -2.70
N THR A 111 -12.75 33.35 -2.23
CA THR A 111 -12.28 32.89 -0.90
C THR A 111 -11.03 32.01 -0.95
N GLY A 112 -10.61 31.58 -2.13
CA GLY A 112 -9.54 30.59 -2.30
C GLY A 112 -9.91 29.19 -1.83
N SER A 113 -11.15 28.97 -1.39
CA SER A 113 -11.64 27.69 -0.90
C SER A 113 -11.78 26.68 -2.04
N VAL A 114 -11.42 25.43 -1.76
CA VAL A 114 -11.52 24.34 -2.75
C VAL A 114 -12.36 23.20 -2.18
N LEU A 115 -13.48 22.91 -2.84
CA LEU A 115 -14.30 21.72 -2.58
C LEU A 115 -13.83 20.58 -3.47
N ARG A 116 -13.56 19.41 -2.88
CA ARG A 116 -13.13 18.20 -3.59
C ARG A 116 -14.01 17.02 -3.20
N PHE A 117 -14.60 16.38 -4.21
CA PHE A 117 -15.41 15.16 -4.05
C PHE A 117 -14.80 14.06 -4.91
N GLY A 118 -14.42 12.95 -4.28
CA GLY A 118 -13.77 11.85 -4.97
C GLY A 118 -13.11 10.88 -4.01
N PHE A 119 -12.10 10.19 -4.47
CA PHE A 119 -11.27 9.31 -3.65
C PHE A 119 -10.06 10.09 -3.16
N ASP A 120 -9.93 10.24 -1.86
CA ASP A 120 -8.78 10.87 -1.21
C ASP A 120 -7.76 9.80 -0.82
N LEU A 121 -6.58 9.87 -1.41
CA LEU A 121 -5.45 8.99 -1.11
C LEU A 121 -4.50 9.58 -0.06
N SER A 122 -4.83 10.73 0.55
CA SER A 122 -4.00 11.33 1.62
C SER A 122 -3.70 10.37 2.77
N PRO A 123 -4.62 9.47 3.21
CA PRO A 123 -4.31 8.49 4.24
C PRO A 123 -3.14 7.57 3.85
N LEU A 124 -3.08 7.10 2.60
CA LEU A 124 -1.97 6.27 2.11
C LEU A 124 -0.62 6.98 2.23
N PHE A 125 -0.55 8.26 1.82
CA PHE A 125 0.69 9.04 1.89
C PHE A 125 1.10 9.33 3.33
N LYS A 126 0.13 9.60 4.22
CA LYS A 126 0.38 9.83 5.64
C LYS A 126 0.87 8.57 6.37
N SER A 127 0.39 7.40 5.96
CA SER A 127 0.75 6.12 6.58
C SER A 127 1.97 5.46 5.93
N TYR A 128 2.65 6.12 4.99
CA TYR A 128 3.73 5.52 4.20
C TYR A 128 4.82 4.90 5.07
N ASP A 129 5.33 5.64 6.06
CA ASP A 129 6.40 5.16 6.94
C ASP A 129 5.95 3.97 7.79
N GLN A 130 4.70 3.98 8.25
CA GLN A 130 4.11 2.85 8.99
C GLN A 130 3.99 1.61 8.09
N ILE A 131 3.57 1.79 6.84
CA ILE A 131 3.47 0.69 5.88
C ILE A 131 4.86 0.14 5.54
N CYS A 132 5.89 0.99 5.46
CA CYS A 132 7.28 0.57 5.28
C CYS A 132 7.74 -0.33 6.44
N ALA A 133 7.49 0.07 7.68
CA ALA A 133 7.85 -0.74 8.85
C ALA A 133 7.14 -2.12 8.83
N VAL A 134 5.85 -2.14 8.52
CA VAL A 134 5.08 -3.38 8.38
C VAL A 134 5.62 -4.24 7.24
N ALA A 135 6.01 -3.65 6.11
CA ALA A 135 6.58 -4.37 4.97
C ALA A 135 7.93 -5.03 5.33
N GLU A 136 8.78 -4.34 6.08
CA GLU A 136 10.05 -4.88 6.58
C GLU A 136 9.83 -6.06 7.53
N ASP A 137 8.88 -5.95 8.44
CA ASP A 137 8.56 -7.03 9.38
C ASP A 137 7.98 -8.26 8.65
N CYS A 138 7.11 -8.05 7.66
CA CYS A 138 6.63 -9.11 6.79
C CYS A 138 7.78 -9.82 6.06
N ALA A 139 8.76 -9.06 5.54
CA ALA A 139 9.91 -9.62 4.85
C ALA A 139 10.80 -10.44 5.79
N LYS A 140 11.06 -9.95 7.02
CA LYS A 140 11.80 -10.69 8.07
C LYS A 140 11.11 -12.01 8.42
N GLN A 141 9.79 -11.97 8.63
CA GLN A 141 8.98 -13.16 8.93
C GLN A 141 9.01 -14.17 7.78
N ALA A 142 8.85 -13.71 6.53
CA ALA A 142 8.92 -14.59 5.35
C ALA A 142 10.29 -15.27 5.22
N SER A 143 11.37 -14.53 5.44
CA SER A 143 12.73 -15.05 5.45
C SER A 143 12.93 -16.11 6.55
N HIS A 144 12.46 -15.84 7.77
CA HIS A 144 12.53 -16.77 8.89
C HIS A 144 11.75 -18.07 8.62
N ILE A 145 10.53 -17.96 8.08
CA ILE A 145 9.72 -19.13 7.70
C ILE A 145 10.45 -19.95 6.61
N SER A 146 11.04 -19.29 5.62
CA SER A 146 11.81 -19.95 4.56
C SER A 146 12.99 -20.72 5.13
N PHE A 147 13.74 -20.10 6.06
CA PHE A 147 14.84 -20.76 6.77
C PHE A 147 14.39 -21.98 7.54
N LEU A 148 13.31 -21.86 8.34
CA LEU A 148 12.77 -22.98 9.11
C LEU A 148 12.30 -24.14 8.22
N ARG A 149 11.64 -23.84 7.10
CA ARG A 149 11.24 -24.85 6.11
C ARG A 149 12.43 -25.60 5.54
N THR A 150 13.52 -24.90 5.23
CA THR A 150 14.77 -25.53 4.76
C THR A 150 15.37 -26.41 5.84
N LYS A 151 15.43 -25.93 7.09
CA LYS A 151 15.94 -26.71 8.24
C LYS A 151 15.15 -27.98 8.45
N VAL A 152 13.82 -27.93 8.37
CA VAL A 152 12.96 -29.13 8.50
C VAL A 152 13.21 -30.10 7.35
N ARG A 153 13.30 -29.64 6.10
CA ARG A 153 13.61 -30.51 4.95
C ARG A 153 14.94 -31.21 5.10
N CYS A 154 15.99 -30.50 5.55
CA CYS A 154 17.30 -31.10 5.81
C CYS A 154 17.24 -32.12 6.93
N ALA A 155 16.48 -31.90 8.00
CA ALA A 155 16.31 -32.86 9.09
C ALA A 155 15.62 -34.15 8.59
N ILE A 156 14.53 -34.02 7.85
CA ILE A 156 13.82 -35.16 7.25
C ILE A 156 14.74 -35.95 6.32
N ALA A 157 15.51 -35.30 5.46
CA ALA A 157 16.45 -36.01 4.57
C ALA A 157 17.47 -36.82 5.35
N ARG A 158 18.05 -36.24 6.41
CA ARG A 158 19.01 -36.97 7.28
C ARG A 158 18.38 -38.18 7.98
N THR A 159 17.14 -38.06 8.44
CA THR A 159 16.42 -39.16 9.07
C THR A 159 16.21 -40.31 8.09
N MET A 160 15.78 -39.98 6.85
CA MET A 160 15.59 -40.98 5.80
C MET A 160 16.90 -41.70 5.39
N GLU A 161 18.02 -40.97 5.36
CA GLU A 161 19.36 -41.57 5.11
C GLU A 161 19.75 -42.53 6.21
N LEU A 162 19.49 -42.17 7.48
CA LEU A 162 19.78 -43.06 8.64
C LEU A 162 18.91 -44.30 8.63
N ASP A 163 17.63 -44.19 8.33
CA ASP A 163 16.71 -45.33 8.22
C ASP A 163 17.11 -46.25 7.05
N GLY A 164 17.54 -45.69 5.91
CA GLY A 164 18.07 -46.46 4.78
C GLY A 164 19.32 -47.25 5.13
N LEU A 165 20.26 -46.64 5.85
CA LEU A 165 21.47 -47.31 6.34
C LEU A 165 21.17 -48.42 7.36
N SER A 166 20.13 -48.24 8.18
CA SER A 166 19.68 -49.28 9.15
C SER A 166 19.11 -50.49 8.43
N ILE A 167 18.31 -50.29 7.38
CA ILE A 167 17.72 -51.35 6.58
C ILE A 167 18.80 -52.15 5.83
N ASP A 168 19.80 -51.48 5.28
CA ASP A 168 20.91 -52.13 4.57
C ASP A 168 21.80 -52.94 5.52
N ALA A 169 21.97 -52.50 6.75
CA ALA A 169 22.72 -53.25 7.78
C ALA A 169 21.97 -54.51 8.25
N GLU A 170 20.63 -54.46 8.35
CA GLU A 170 19.81 -55.65 8.69
C GLU A 170 19.74 -56.66 7.56
N ASN A 171 19.82 -56.24 6.31
CA ASN A 171 19.85 -57.15 5.14
C ASN A 171 21.23 -57.75 4.85
N ALA A 172 22.28 -57.30 5.52
CA ALA A 172 23.66 -57.77 5.36
C ALA A 172 24.09 -58.82 6.40
N LEU A 173 23.22 -59.19 7.33
CA LEU A 173 23.39 -60.26 8.35
C LEU A 173 22.59 -61.49 7.97
#